data_e5f0a772b544cd2ea0147764018ed6fa
#
_entry.id   e5f0a772b544cd2ea0147764018ed6fa
#
_cell.length_a   1.000
_cell.length_b   1.000
_cell.length_c   1.000
_cell.angle_alpha   90.00
_cell.angle_beta   90.00
_cell.angle_gamma   90.00
#
_symmetry.space_group_name_H-M   'P 1'
#
loop_
_entity.id
_entity.type
_entity.pdbx_description
1 polymer ?
#
loop_
_entity_poly.entity_id
_entity_poly.type
_entity_poly.pdbx_seq_one_letter_code
_entity_poly.pdbx_strand_id
1 'polypeptide(L)'
;MSGITMRDIGRQLGVSAVTVSKALAGKSGVSEEMRQKIIRRASELGYVNPNAPQATTTSGLDVGILIPENFFSVVSFYATFYKQLVQALTDAGHFGIMELVTHDMQTALTLPNLLRSRHVDALICLGQLTSPYMQLLTRQEMPVICLDFHDPFVTTDAIVSDNAFGAAQLTYWLIEQGHRDIGFVGDIKATSSIMERYL
;
A
#
# COMPACT_ATOMS: atom_id res chain seq x y z
N MET A 1 -31.10 -17.94 16.83
CA MET A 1 -30.62 -19.10 16.05
C MET A 1 -29.27 -19.50 16.63
N SER A 2 -29.12 -20.76 17.06
CA SER A 2 -27.86 -21.25 17.65
C SER A 2 -26.82 -21.36 16.54
N GLY A 3 -25.70 -20.65 16.65
CA GLY A 3 -24.61 -20.69 15.68
C GLY A 3 -23.95 -22.06 15.59
N ILE A 4 -23.39 -22.38 14.42
CA ILE A 4 -22.61 -23.62 14.17
C ILE A 4 -21.44 -23.72 15.17
N THR A 5 -21.22 -24.90 15.72
CA THR A 5 -20.16 -25.16 16.71
C THR A 5 -19.08 -26.10 16.15
N MET A 6 -17.89 -26.12 16.77
CA MET A 6 -16.83 -27.09 16.45
C MET A 6 -17.29 -28.55 16.59
N ARG A 7 -18.26 -28.79 17.47
CA ARG A 7 -18.85 -30.12 17.66
C ARG A 7 -19.69 -30.52 16.46
N ASP A 8 -20.39 -29.61 15.85
CA ASP A 8 -21.22 -29.88 14.67
C ASP A 8 -20.34 -30.20 13.44
N ILE A 9 -19.23 -29.47 13.27
CA ILE A 9 -18.23 -29.77 12.23
C ILE A 9 -17.61 -31.13 12.47
N GLY A 10 -17.20 -31.42 13.71
CA GLY A 10 -16.61 -32.69 14.10
C GLY A 10 -17.55 -33.87 13.83
N ARG A 11 -18.84 -33.73 14.16
CA ARG A 11 -19.86 -34.74 13.92
C ARG A 11 -20.02 -35.06 12.44
N GLN A 12 -19.98 -34.07 11.57
CA GLN A 12 -20.11 -34.24 10.12
C GLN A 12 -18.89 -34.91 9.46
N LEU A 13 -17.72 -34.71 10.03
CA LEU A 13 -16.45 -35.25 9.52
C LEU A 13 -15.94 -36.48 10.27
N GLY A 14 -16.70 -36.97 11.28
CA GLY A 14 -16.30 -38.13 12.07
C GLY A 14 -15.09 -37.93 12.95
N VAL A 15 -14.83 -36.68 13.37
CA VAL A 15 -13.68 -36.31 14.22
C VAL A 15 -14.12 -35.59 15.51
N SER A 16 -13.25 -35.56 16.52
CA SER A 16 -13.54 -34.86 17.76
C SER A 16 -13.50 -33.31 17.61
N ALA A 17 -14.25 -32.59 18.45
CA ALA A 17 -14.16 -31.13 18.50
C ALA A 17 -12.73 -30.63 18.79
N VAL A 18 -11.93 -31.42 19.52
CA VAL A 18 -10.52 -31.14 19.79
C VAL A 18 -9.68 -31.23 18.51
N THR A 19 -9.97 -32.23 17.65
CA THR A 19 -9.34 -32.39 16.34
C THR A 19 -9.70 -31.20 15.45
N VAL A 20 -10.96 -30.77 15.42
CA VAL A 20 -11.40 -29.57 14.71
C VAL A 20 -10.68 -28.34 15.22
N SER A 21 -10.59 -28.16 16.53
CA SER A 21 -9.87 -27.04 17.14
C SER A 21 -8.39 -27.01 16.77
N LYS A 22 -7.70 -28.16 16.82
CA LYS A 22 -6.29 -28.27 16.43
C LYS A 22 -6.08 -27.98 14.94
N ALA A 23 -6.97 -28.47 14.08
CA ALA A 23 -6.91 -28.21 12.63
C ALA A 23 -7.08 -26.74 12.30
N LEU A 24 -8.09 -26.09 12.88
CA LEU A 24 -8.36 -24.67 12.67
C LEU A 24 -7.28 -23.73 13.30
N ALA A 25 -6.59 -24.21 14.36
CA ALA A 25 -5.50 -23.48 14.99
C ALA A 25 -4.10 -23.78 14.40
N GLY A 26 -4.01 -24.54 13.33
CA GLY A 26 -2.73 -24.88 12.69
C GLY A 26 -1.80 -25.77 13.53
N LYS A 27 -2.27 -26.36 14.65
CA LYS A 27 -1.45 -27.16 15.57
C LYS A 27 -1.12 -28.52 15.01
N SER A 28 -0.01 -29.12 15.46
CA SER A 28 0.40 -30.48 15.10
C SER A 28 -0.57 -31.54 15.61
N GLY A 29 -0.56 -32.73 14.98
CA GLY A 29 -1.42 -33.87 15.34
C GLY A 29 -2.69 -34.02 14.54
N VAL A 30 -2.81 -33.32 13.40
CA VAL A 30 -3.85 -33.48 12.39
C VAL A 30 -3.14 -33.56 11.03
N SER A 31 -3.47 -34.58 10.22
CA SER A 31 -2.91 -34.71 8.87
C SER A 31 -3.34 -33.52 7.99
N GLU A 32 -2.50 -33.15 7.03
CA GLU A 32 -2.81 -32.01 6.15
C GLU A 32 -4.10 -32.22 5.36
N GLU A 33 -4.35 -33.44 4.90
CA GLU A 33 -5.59 -33.80 4.20
C GLU A 33 -6.83 -33.57 5.08
N MET A 34 -6.78 -34.02 6.34
CA MET A 34 -7.89 -33.82 7.29
C MET A 34 -8.03 -32.36 7.68
N ARG A 35 -6.94 -31.62 7.80
CA ARG A 35 -6.93 -30.18 8.06
C ARG A 35 -7.68 -29.43 6.97
N GLN A 36 -7.37 -29.70 5.70
CA GLN A 36 -8.03 -29.07 4.55
C GLN A 36 -9.53 -29.41 4.49
N LYS A 37 -9.92 -30.66 4.80
CA LYS A 37 -11.34 -31.07 4.89
C LYS A 37 -12.09 -30.30 5.97
N ILE A 38 -11.46 -30.11 7.15
CA ILE A 38 -12.06 -29.36 8.27
C ILE A 38 -12.19 -27.87 7.94
N ILE A 39 -11.16 -27.25 7.36
CA ILE A 39 -11.18 -25.83 6.96
C ILE A 39 -12.29 -25.58 5.95
N ARG A 40 -12.37 -26.41 4.89
CA ARG A 40 -13.42 -26.29 3.87
C ARG A 40 -14.80 -26.41 4.47
N ARG A 41 -15.01 -27.41 5.33
CA ARG A 41 -16.33 -27.65 5.95
C ARG A 41 -16.74 -26.54 6.90
N ALA A 42 -15.79 -25.98 7.66
CA ALA A 42 -16.02 -24.84 8.53
C ALA A 42 -16.47 -23.60 7.73
N SER A 43 -15.82 -23.33 6.59
CA SER A 43 -16.17 -22.25 5.67
C SER A 43 -17.56 -22.44 5.06
N GLU A 44 -17.89 -23.64 4.55
CA GLU A 44 -19.20 -23.97 3.98
C GLU A 44 -20.35 -23.78 4.97
N LEU A 45 -20.10 -24.05 6.24
CA LEU A 45 -21.08 -23.93 7.33
C LEU A 45 -21.14 -22.51 7.93
N GLY A 46 -20.27 -21.58 7.49
CA GLY A 46 -20.20 -20.24 8.04
C GLY A 46 -19.73 -20.23 9.50
N TYR A 47 -18.90 -21.20 9.92
CA TYR A 47 -18.40 -21.26 11.28
C TYR A 47 -17.34 -20.17 11.53
N VAL A 48 -17.60 -19.28 12.48
CA VAL A 48 -16.63 -18.30 12.97
C VAL A 48 -16.08 -18.80 14.31
N ASN A 49 -14.77 -19.08 14.38
CA ASN A 49 -14.13 -19.52 15.63
C ASN A 49 -13.91 -18.33 16.57
N PRO A 50 -14.64 -18.20 17.69
CA PRO A 50 -14.51 -17.04 18.59
C PRO A 50 -13.18 -17.02 19.36
N ASN A 51 -12.43 -18.13 19.37
CA ASN A 51 -11.14 -18.29 20.05
C ASN A 51 -10.00 -18.60 19.08
N ALA A 52 -10.22 -18.52 17.79
CA ALA A 52 -9.05 -18.49 16.90
C ALA A 52 -8.21 -17.29 17.38
N PRO A 53 -6.85 -17.43 17.57
CA PRO A 53 -6.02 -16.31 17.29
C PRO A 53 -6.52 -15.88 15.91
N GLN A 54 -6.95 -14.62 15.78
CA GLN A 54 -7.34 -14.15 14.44
C GLN A 54 -6.26 -14.68 13.51
N ALA A 55 -6.56 -15.85 12.91
CA ALA A 55 -5.85 -16.24 11.74
C ALA A 55 -6.06 -14.99 10.91
N THR A 56 -4.99 -14.28 10.66
CA THR A 56 -4.96 -13.36 9.58
C THR A 56 -5.52 -14.15 8.40
N THR A 57 -6.87 -14.20 8.26
CA THR A 57 -7.38 -13.94 6.94
C THR A 57 -6.56 -12.74 6.58
N THR A 58 -5.71 -12.84 5.61
CA THR A 58 -5.20 -11.71 4.89
C THR A 58 -6.43 -11.06 4.26
N SER A 59 -7.24 -10.39 5.11
CA SER A 59 -8.08 -9.33 4.66
C SER A 59 -7.04 -8.37 4.11
N GLY A 60 -7.06 -8.18 2.78
CA GLY A 60 -6.08 -7.32 2.14
C GLY A 60 -6.05 -6.02 2.91
N LEU A 61 -4.88 -5.40 2.99
CA LEU A 61 -4.75 -4.10 3.61
C LEU A 61 -5.56 -3.09 2.79
N ASP A 62 -6.23 -2.18 3.46
CA ASP A 62 -6.78 -0.96 2.89
C ASP A 62 -5.66 0.08 2.85
N VAL A 63 -5.11 0.33 1.66
CA VAL A 63 -3.97 1.24 1.46
C VAL A 63 -4.48 2.57 0.94
N GLY A 64 -4.30 3.63 1.72
CA GLY A 64 -4.57 5.01 1.30
C GLY A 64 -3.50 5.49 0.33
N ILE A 65 -3.92 6.05 -0.81
CA ILE A 65 -3.02 6.63 -1.81
C ILE A 65 -3.30 8.13 -1.85
N LEU A 66 -2.37 8.92 -1.32
CA LEU A 66 -2.46 10.37 -1.30
C LEU A 66 -1.71 10.95 -2.48
N ILE A 67 -2.38 11.77 -3.28
CA ILE A 67 -1.78 12.40 -4.47
C ILE A 67 -2.07 13.91 -4.39
N PRO A 68 -1.06 14.81 -4.51
CA PRO A 68 -1.32 16.22 -4.65
C PRO A 68 -2.18 16.53 -5.87
N GLU A 69 -3.20 17.36 -5.72
CA GLU A 69 -4.18 17.64 -6.79
C GLU A 69 -3.56 18.20 -8.07
N ASN A 70 -2.48 19.00 -7.93
CA ASN A 70 -1.76 19.58 -9.06
C ASN A 70 -1.05 18.55 -9.94
N PHE A 71 -0.76 17.35 -9.42
CA PHE A 71 -0.15 16.26 -10.19
C PHE A 71 -1.18 15.37 -10.89
N PHE A 72 -2.44 15.41 -10.47
CA PHE A 72 -3.49 14.56 -11.01
C PHE A 72 -4.33 15.23 -12.11
N SER A 73 -4.15 16.53 -12.37
CA SER A 73 -5.00 17.35 -13.23
C SER A 73 -4.85 17.13 -14.75
N VAL A 74 -3.93 16.28 -15.21
CA VAL A 74 -3.70 16.05 -16.66
C VAL A 74 -3.61 14.56 -16.94
N VAL A 75 -3.92 14.12 -18.18
CA VAL A 75 -3.64 12.75 -18.69
C VAL A 75 -2.13 12.49 -18.53
N SER A 76 -1.73 12.06 -17.38
CA SER A 76 -0.39 12.28 -16.88
C SER A 76 0.22 10.97 -16.42
N PHE A 77 1.51 11.03 -16.29
CA PHE A 77 2.37 10.09 -15.63
C PHE A 77 1.73 9.59 -14.31
N TYR A 78 1.21 10.46 -13.45
CA TYR A 78 0.62 10.07 -12.17
C TYR A 78 -0.68 9.28 -12.29
N ALA A 79 -1.51 9.54 -13.28
CA ALA A 79 -2.71 8.75 -13.54
C ALA A 79 -2.35 7.31 -13.99
N THR A 80 -1.32 7.19 -14.84
CA THR A 80 -0.79 5.88 -15.26
C THR A 80 -0.15 5.17 -14.08
N PHE A 81 0.63 5.89 -13.28
CA PHE A 81 1.30 5.34 -12.10
C PHE A 81 0.28 4.84 -11.06
N TYR A 82 -0.73 5.65 -10.76
CA TYR A 82 -1.84 5.25 -9.90
C TYR A 82 -2.52 3.97 -10.38
N LYS A 83 -2.84 3.88 -11.68
CA LYS A 83 -3.44 2.67 -12.26
C LYS A 83 -2.57 1.43 -12.03
N GLN A 84 -1.26 1.52 -12.27
CA GLN A 84 -0.33 0.41 -12.05
C GLN A 84 -0.21 0.04 -10.56
N LEU A 85 -0.20 1.06 -9.69
CA LEU A 85 -0.15 0.86 -8.24
C LEU A 85 -1.40 0.12 -7.73
N VAL A 86 -2.59 0.55 -8.14
CA VAL A 86 -3.85 -0.11 -7.75
C VAL A 86 -3.91 -1.54 -8.29
N GLN A 87 -3.44 -1.78 -9.52
CA GLN A 87 -3.36 -3.13 -10.06
C GLN A 87 -2.42 -4.00 -9.22
N ALA A 88 -1.22 -3.51 -8.89
CA ALA A 88 -0.26 -4.24 -8.07
C ALA A 88 -0.81 -4.55 -6.66
N LEU A 89 -1.50 -3.59 -6.03
CA LEU A 89 -2.16 -3.81 -4.75
C LEU A 89 -3.24 -4.89 -4.87
N THR A 90 -4.07 -4.83 -5.91
CA THR A 90 -5.13 -5.82 -6.16
C THR A 90 -4.56 -7.21 -6.37
N ASP A 91 -3.49 -7.34 -7.17
CA ASP A 91 -2.82 -8.62 -7.43
C ASP A 91 -2.20 -9.21 -6.16
N ALA A 92 -1.78 -8.34 -5.23
CA ALA A 92 -1.29 -8.73 -3.90
C ALA A 92 -2.42 -9.00 -2.88
N GLY A 93 -3.69 -8.84 -3.26
CA GLY A 93 -4.85 -9.05 -2.39
C GLY A 93 -5.15 -7.85 -1.47
N HIS A 94 -4.69 -6.65 -1.81
CA HIS A 94 -4.92 -5.41 -1.08
C HIS A 94 -5.87 -4.47 -1.82
N PHE A 95 -6.40 -3.45 -1.13
CA PHE A 95 -7.25 -2.42 -1.73
C PHE A 95 -6.53 -1.08 -1.73
N GLY A 96 -6.57 -0.36 -2.85
CA GLY A 96 -6.04 1.00 -2.96
C GLY A 96 -7.19 2.02 -2.96
N ILE A 97 -7.18 2.97 -2.03
CA ILE A 97 -8.19 4.04 -1.89
C ILE A 97 -7.48 5.37 -2.08
N MET A 98 -7.87 6.12 -3.12
CA MET A 98 -7.25 7.40 -3.44
C MET A 98 -7.95 8.57 -2.75
N GLU A 99 -7.15 9.52 -2.25
CA GLU A 99 -7.62 10.86 -1.88
C GLU A 99 -6.67 11.91 -2.46
N LEU A 100 -7.25 12.95 -3.08
CA LEU A 100 -6.47 14.09 -3.56
C LEU A 100 -6.18 15.04 -2.40
N VAL A 101 -4.92 15.43 -2.27
CA VAL A 101 -4.47 16.39 -1.27
C VAL A 101 -4.41 17.77 -1.92
N THR A 102 -5.28 18.67 -1.49
CA THR A 102 -5.33 20.02 -2.01
C THR A 102 -4.22 20.91 -1.43
N HIS A 103 -3.95 22.03 -2.10
CA HIS A 103 -3.03 23.02 -1.56
C HIS A 103 -3.47 23.54 -0.18
N ASP A 104 -4.77 23.77 0.00
CA ASP A 104 -5.34 24.25 1.26
C ASP A 104 -5.16 23.24 2.40
N MET A 105 -5.32 21.93 2.12
CA MET A 105 -5.07 20.88 3.10
C MET A 105 -3.61 20.89 3.57
N GLN A 106 -2.67 21.05 2.65
CA GLN A 106 -1.24 21.10 2.99
C GLN A 106 -0.88 22.36 3.79
N THR A 107 -1.43 23.51 3.42
CA THR A 107 -1.18 24.78 4.08
C THR A 107 -1.81 24.84 5.48
N ALA A 108 -3.05 24.36 5.61
CA ALA A 108 -3.76 24.33 6.89
C ALA A 108 -3.39 23.11 7.76
N LEU A 109 -2.53 22.20 7.27
CA LEU A 109 -2.15 20.95 7.93
C LEU A 109 -3.37 20.13 8.33
N THR A 110 -4.33 20.00 7.41
CA THR A 110 -5.58 19.25 7.62
C THR A 110 -5.36 17.78 7.24
N LEU A 111 -5.66 16.87 8.16
CA LEU A 111 -5.56 15.43 7.89
C LEU A 111 -6.51 15.00 6.78
N PRO A 112 -6.10 14.09 5.89
CA PRO A 112 -6.97 13.46 4.89
C PRO A 112 -8.19 12.80 5.52
N ASN A 113 -9.29 12.72 4.78
CA ASN A 113 -10.50 12.04 5.24
C ASN A 113 -10.26 10.55 5.50
N LEU A 114 -9.40 9.91 4.70
CA LEU A 114 -8.98 8.51 4.88
C LEU A 114 -8.43 8.25 6.28
N LEU A 115 -7.65 9.19 6.83
CA LEU A 115 -7.11 9.09 8.18
C LEU A 115 -8.14 9.45 9.26
N ARG A 116 -8.96 10.46 9.01
CA ARG A 116 -10.00 10.89 9.95
C ARG A 116 -11.05 9.82 10.19
N SER A 117 -11.37 9.03 9.18
CA SER A 117 -12.35 7.95 9.23
C SER A 117 -11.74 6.60 9.65
N ARG A 118 -10.40 6.51 9.81
CA ARG A 118 -9.65 5.27 10.12
C ARG A 118 -9.96 4.12 9.14
N HIS A 119 -10.06 4.45 7.86
CA HIS A 119 -10.40 3.47 6.82
C HIS A 119 -9.20 2.91 6.08
N VAL A 120 -7.97 3.15 6.57
CA VAL A 120 -6.75 2.63 5.93
C VAL A 120 -5.76 2.11 6.96
N ASP A 121 -5.01 1.09 6.56
CA ASP A 121 -3.99 0.40 7.35
C ASP A 121 -2.59 0.96 7.10
N ALA A 122 -2.37 1.56 5.93
CA ALA A 122 -1.11 2.15 5.50
C ALA A 122 -1.34 3.29 4.50
N LEU A 123 -0.35 4.15 4.31
CA LEU A 123 -0.36 5.24 3.34
C LEU A 123 0.76 5.12 2.32
N ILE A 124 0.43 5.38 1.07
CA ILE A 124 1.38 5.66 -0.01
C ILE A 124 1.18 7.12 -0.43
N CYS A 125 2.19 7.96 -0.24
CA CYS A 125 2.21 9.32 -0.74
C CYS A 125 2.82 9.28 -2.15
N LEU A 126 2.01 9.48 -3.18
CA LEU A 126 2.42 9.44 -4.58
C LEU A 126 2.61 10.85 -5.13
N GLY A 127 3.84 11.23 -5.38
CA GLY A 127 4.22 12.59 -5.76
C GLY A 127 4.47 13.50 -4.56
N GLN A 128 5.24 14.57 -4.79
CA GLN A 128 5.81 15.39 -3.73
C GLN A 128 4.76 16.19 -2.96
N LEU A 129 4.68 15.92 -1.66
CA LEU A 129 3.97 16.71 -0.66
C LEU A 129 4.94 17.67 0.05
N THR A 130 4.40 18.70 0.70
CA THR A 130 5.23 19.62 1.48
C THR A 130 5.78 18.95 2.75
N SER A 131 7.01 19.31 3.16
CA SER A 131 7.64 18.74 4.36
C SER A 131 6.81 18.87 5.64
N PRO A 132 6.15 20.02 5.93
CA PRO A 132 5.27 20.11 7.09
C PRO A 132 4.09 19.15 7.02
N TYR A 133 3.55 18.90 5.83
CA TYR A 133 2.45 17.96 5.66
C TYR A 133 2.91 16.50 5.80
N MET A 134 4.10 16.17 5.27
CA MET A 134 4.72 14.87 5.50
C MET A 134 4.98 14.61 6.99
N GLN A 135 5.46 15.61 7.75
CA GLN A 135 5.61 15.50 9.20
C GLN A 135 4.28 15.25 9.92
N LEU A 136 3.17 15.83 9.44
CA LEU A 136 1.84 15.55 9.97
C LEU A 136 1.43 14.10 9.72
N LEU A 137 1.65 13.58 8.52
CA LEU A 137 1.28 12.22 8.13
C LEU A 137 2.12 11.17 8.87
N THR A 138 3.42 11.37 8.99
CA THR A 138 4.34 10.40 9.64
C THR A 138 4.20 10.35 11.17
N ARG A 139 3.49 11.32 11.79
CA ARG A 139 3.12 11.25 13.22
C ARG A 139 1.94 10.34 13.48
N GLN A 140 1.24 9.88 12.45
CA GLN A 140 0.16 8.92 12.61
C GLN A 140 0.76 7.53 12.90
N GLU A 141 0.10 6.75 13.75
CA GLU A 141 0.56 5.40 14.13
C GLU A 141 0.25 4.38 13.02
N MET A 142 0.77 4.61 11.81
CA MET A 142 0.63 3.71 10.66
C MET A 142 1.82 3.81 9.73
N PRO A 143 2.09 2.76 8.92
CA PRO A 143 3.13 2.82 7.89
C PRO A 143 2.82 3.89 6.84
N VAL A 144 3.83 4.72 6.52
CA VAL A 144 3.79 5.73 5.46
C VAL A 144 4.98 5.49 4.54
N ILE A 145 4.74 5.46 3.23
CA ILE A 145 5.79 5.30 2.20
C ILE A 145 5.68 6.46 1.20
N CYS A 146 6.81 7.06 0.86
CA CYS A 146 6.90 8.00 -0.25
C CYS A 146 7.13 7.25 -1.57
N LEU A 147 6.41 7.63 -2.62
CA LEU A 147 6.55 7.07 -3.95
C LEU A 147 6.77 8.18 -4.97
N ASP A 148 7.86 8.08 -5.75
CA ASP A 148 8.35 9.06 -6.72
C ASP A 148 8.90 10.36 -6.09
N PHE A 149 9.08 10.39 -4.77
CA PHE A 149 9.79 11.46 -4.09
C PHE A 149 10.33 10.97 -2.74
N HIS A 150 11.25 11.73 -2.16
CA HIS A 150 11.66 11.60 -0.77
C HIS A 150 11.63 12.96 -0.08
N ASP A 151 11.49 12.96 1.23
CA ASP A 151 11.54 14.17 2.05
C ASP A 151 12.65 14.02 3.10
N PRO A 152 13.68 14.89 3.10
CA PRO A 152 14.83 14.77 4.00
C PRO A 152 14.50 15.11 5.47
N PHE A 153 13.32 15.68 5.74
CA PHE A 153 12.92 16.12 7.07
C PHE A 153 12.01 15.13 7.80
N VAL A 154 11.73 13.98 7.19
CA VAL A 154 10.96 12.89 7.81
C VAL A 154 11.69 11.57 7.67
N THR A 155 11.53 10.70 8.67
CA THR A 155 12.05 9.33 8.62
C THR A 155 10.94 8.42 8.11
N THR A 156 10.98 8.10 6.81
CA THR A 156 10.05 7.17 6.17
C THR A 156 10.73 6.50 4.98
N ASP A 157 10.24 5.33 4.59
CA ASP A 157 10.71 4.66 3.38
C ASP A 157 10.29 5.43 2.13
N ALA A 158 11.16 5.44 1.11
CA ALA A 158 10.87 6.07 -0.16
C ALA A 158 11.30 5.16 -1.32
N ILE A 159 10.46 5.11 -2.34
CA ILE A 159 10.75 4.45 -3.61
C ILE A 159 10.86 5.54 -4.67
N VAL A 160 12.05 5.74 -5.22
CA VAL A 160 12.36 6.81 -6.18
C VAL A 160 13.09 6.25 -7.40
N SER A 161 12.97 6.95 -8.51
CA SER A 161 13.81 6.70 -9.69
C SER A 161 15.20 7.32 -9.46
N ASP A 162 16.25 6.72 -10.03
CA ASP A 162 17.58 7.33 -10.07
C ASP A 162 17.61 8.40 -11.19
N ASN A 163 17.06 9.57 -10.86
CA ASN A 163 16.86 10.66 -11.79
C ASN A 163 18.19 11.28 -12.23
N ALA A 164 19.14 11.42 -11.29
CA ALA A 164 20.45 12.00 -11.58
C ALA A 164 21.25 11.11 -12.54
N PHE A 165 21.32 9.81 -12.27
CA PHE A 165 21.99 8.86 -13.14
C PHE A 165 21.34 8.80 -14.52
N GLY A 166 20.01 8.71 -14.61
CA GLY A 166 19.28 8.67 -15.86
C GLY A 166 19.53 9.93 -16.73
N ALA A 167 19.50 11.12 -16.12
CA ALA A 167 19.79 12.38 -16.80
C ALA A 167 21.25 12.48 -17.25
N ALA A 168 22.20 12.06 -16.41
CA ALA A 168 23.61 12.01 -16.78
C ALA A 168 23.84 11.09 -17.97
N GLN A 169 23.28 9.87 -17.99
CA GLN A 169 23.40 8.94 -19.10
C GLN A 169 22.85 9.52 -20.41
N LEU A 170 21.68 10.17 -20.36
CA LEU A 170 21.10 10.84 -21.53
C LEU A 170 21.98 11.99 -22.02
N THR A 171 22.52 12.79 -21.12
CA THR A 171 23.41 13.89 -21.45
C THR A 171 24.71 13.40 -22.09
N TYR A 172 25.34 12.37 -21.55
CA TYR A 172 26.51 11.73 -22.15
C TYR A 172 26.21 11.19 -23.56
N TRP A 173 25.09 10.52 -23.71
CA TRP A 173 24.67 10.02 -25.04
C TRP A 173 24.51 11.16 -26.05
N LEU A 174 23.90 12.29 -25.69
CA LEU A 174 23.79 13.47 -26.56
C LEU A 174 25.19 14.02 -26.95
N ILE A 175 26.10 14.08 -25.98
CA ILE A 175 27.48 14.53 -26.25
C ILE A 175 28.21 13.60 -27.21
N GLU A 176 28.04 12.27 -27.07
CA GLU A 176 28.61 11.27 -27.99
C GLU A 176 28.02 11.39 -29.41
N GLN A 177 26.76 11.80 -29.55
CA GLN A 177 26.15 12.10 -30.83
C GLN A 177 26.63 13.44 -31.45
N GLY A 178 27.51 14.18 -30.77
CA GLY A 178 28.11 15.41 -31.25
C GLY A 178 27.40 16.70 -30.82
N HIS A 179 26.32 16.62 -30.04
CA HIS A 179 25.66 17.79 -29.51
C HIS A 179 26.56 18.51 -28.50
N ARG A 180 26.62 19.85 -28.59
CA ARG A 180 27.43 20.69 -27.67
C ARG A 180 26.59 21.71 -26.90
N ASP A 181 25.53 22.18 -27.53
CA ASP A 181 24.58 23.12 -26.93
C ASP A 181 23.36 22.35 -26.45
N ILE A 182 23.36 21.94 -25.16
CA ILE A 182 22.33 21.13 -24.55
C ILE A 182 21.63 21.99 -23.48
N GLY A 183 20.31 22.15 -23.62
CA GLY A 183 19.49 22.92 -22.69
C GLY A 183 18.62 22.01 -21.82
N PHE A 184 18.41 22.43 -20.60
CA PHE A 184 17.44 21.82 -19.69
C PHE A 184 16.14 22.65 -19.67
N VAL A 185 14.99 21.97 -19.80
CA VAL A 185 13.67 22.61 -19.72
C VAL A 185 12.91 21.97 -18.56
N GLY A 186 12.65 22.74 -17.53
CA GLY A 186 11.90 22.30 -16.33
C GLY A 186 11.98 23.34 -15.21
N ASP A 187 10.97 23.31 -14.32
CA ASP A 187 11.03 24.10 -13.08
C ASP A 187 11.77 23.28 -12.01
N ILE A 188 13.03 23.61 -11.80
CA ILE A 188 13.91 22.92 -10.85
C ILE A 188 13.44 23.01 -9.39
N LYS A 189 12.47 23.88 -9.09
CA LYS A 189 11.88 24.02 -7.75
C LYS A 189 10.56 23.26 -7.59
N ALA A 190 10.03 22.70 -8.67
CA ALA A 190 8.72 22.04 -8.61
C ALA A 190 8.77 20.70 -7.84
N THR A 191 9.80 19.89 -8.08
CA THR A 191 9.98 18.59 -7.39
C THR A 191 11.46 18.24 -7.23
N SER A 192 11.78 17.39 -6.24
CA SER A 192 13.12 16.81 -6.07
C SER A 192 13.59 16.09 -7.33
N SER A 193 12.71 15.33 -7.98
CA SER A 193 13.03 14.55 -9.19
C SER A 193 13.41 15.43 -10.39
N ILE A 194 12.84 16.63 -10.52
CA ILE A 194 13.25 17.60 -11.57
C ILE A 194 14.59 18.22 -11.20
N MET A 195 14.82 18.58 -9.95
CA MET A 195 16.09 19.09 -9.46
C MET A 195 17.22 18.07 -9.69
N GLU A 196 17.02 16.82 -9.36
CA GLU A 196 18.01 15.74 -9.56
C GLU A 196 18.38 15.53 -11.02
N ARG A 197 17.43 15.70 -11.95
CA ARG A 197 17.70 15.63 -13.39
C ARG A 197 18.49 16.83 -13.92
N TYR A 198 18.44 17.97 -13.21
CA TYR A 198 19.17 19.17 -13.57
C TYR A 198 20.62 19.14 -13.08
N LEU A 199 20.89 18.55 -11.91
CA LEU A 199 22.23 18.47 -11.31
C LEU A 199 23.15 17.48 -12.05
#